data_88c13336e733c32721881fa92c99edc6
#
_entry.id   88c13336e733c32721881fa92c99edc6
#
_cell.length_a   1.000
_cell.length_b   1.000
_cell.length_c   1.000
_cell.angle_alpha   90.00
_cell.angle_beta   90.00
_cell.angle_gamma   90.00
#
_symmetry.space_group_name_H-M   'P 1'
#
loop_
_entity.id
_entity.type
_entity.pdbx_description
1 polymer ?
#
loop_
_entity_poly.entity_id
_entity_poly.type
_entity_poly.pdbx_seq_one_letter_code
_entity_poly.pdbx_strand_id
1 'polypeptide(L)'
;MTRRRGTRLGCLAAILLLAPGVAWAQQSVADLLGRPATPEGQPKTYLEELMLYSYIENSFVWNLRATGRGDVNELRFYDHDNGYTFNAAELSLKKDPSERYRLGYGVVLTAGLDSQKNHSLGIFRDRDDQAPLFRNTEKFDLPEAHASYLVPVGNGLTLKAGKWATLIGYEGYEGPKNLNFSRDFLYTLGTPYTHTGALATYPFVKWLTVTLGFTNGWDNADNNNGYLRAIGQIAFTPSDKFSITTSFHVGPEQNRNQMHGGVNNRWIVDTTILYTGIDKLTLATNFDFAGEENDPALVALGTRTNNNSRWGGIAGYVAYDWTKALRTVLRAEYFSDPQGVRSSETVAPGHNVDLVSLTATVEYKIWRGLVGRLEYRHDEANRKAFSLQNHGLTPTSYAQDTITGALSYSFF
;
A
#
# COMPACT_ATOMS: atom_id res chain seq x y z
N MET A 1 5.43 17.13 -52.30
CA MET A 1 5.49 15.99 -51.35
C MET A 1 5.86 16.54 -49.98
N THR A 2 4.90 16.92 -49.21
CA THR A 2 5.05 17.49 -47.86
C THR A 2 4.85 16.37 -46.84
N ARG A 3 5.96 15.94 -46.21
CA ARG A 3 5.94 15.01 -45.06
C ARG A 3 5.32 15.71 -43.85
N ARG A 4 4.12 15.33 -43.46
CA ARG A 4 3.55 15.65 -42.15
C ARG A 4 4.37 14.91 -41.08
N ARG A 5 5.11 15.66 -40.28
CA ARG A 5 5.69 15.17 -39.01
C ARG A 5 4.52 15.03 -38.03
N GLY A 6 4.11 13.80 -37.76
CA GLY A 6 3.22 13.50 -36.67
C GLY A 6 3.94 13.74 -35.33
N THR A 7 3.47 14.68 -34.56
CA THR A 7 3.81 14.87 -33.15
C THR A 7 3.39 13.63 -32.38
N ARG A 8 4.35 12.75 -32.07
CA ARG A 8 4.15 11.68 -31.09
C ARG A 8 4.17 12.32 -29.71
N LEU A 9 3.02 12.55 -29.13
CA LEU A 9 2.89 12.84 -27.70
C LEU A 9 3.24 11.56 -26.93
N GLY A 10 4.45 11.50 -26.38
CA GLY A 10 4.83 10.51 -25.39
C GLY A 10 4.13 10.83 -24.07
N CYS A 11 3.00 10.19 -23.80
CA CYS A 11 2.42 10.13 -22.46
C CYS A 11 2.86 8.81 -21.82
N LEU A 12 4.01 8.79 -21.16
CA LEU A 12 4.28 7.85 -20.09
C LEU A 12 3.53 8.36 -18.86
N ALA A 13 2.25 8.00 -18.74
CA ALA A 13 1.59 8.03 -17.46
C ALA A 13 2.06 6.79 -16.70
N ALA A 14 3.09 6.92 -15.86
CA ALA A 14 3.19 6.07 -14.70
C ALA A 14 1.90 6.33 -13.91
N ILE A 15 0.93 5.41 -13.98
CA ILE A 15 -0.26 5.49 -13.15
C ILE A 15 0.17 5.07 -11.76
N LEU A 16 0.86 5.96 -11.05
CA LEU A 16 0.75 6.04 -9.62
C LEU A 16 -0.70 6.44 -9.39
N LEU A 17 -1.50 5.56 -8.77
CA LEU A 17 -2.78 5.91 -8.14
C LEU A 17 -2.46 6.88 -7.00
N LEU A 18 -2.06 8.10 -7.35
CA LEU A 18 -2.01 9.20 -6.41
C LEU A 18 -3.45 9.57 -6.15
N ALA A 19 -3.91 9.40 -4.92
CA ALA A 19 -5.14 10.04 -4.48
C ALA A 19 -5.07 11.50 -4.90
N PRO A 20 -5.95 11.99 -5.80
CA PRO A 20 -5.88 13.35 -6.24
C PRO A 20 -6.23 14.25 -5.07
N GLY A 21 -5.31 15.14 -4.71
CA GLY A 21 -5.61 16.15 -3.72
C GLY A 21 -4.46 16.55 -2.81
N VAL A 22 -3.45 15.74 -2.66
CA VAL A 22 -2.22 16.15 -1.99
C VAL A 22 -1.10 16.06 -3.01
N ALA A 23 -0.86 17.14 -3.74
CA ALA A 23 0.40 17.33 -4.43
C ALA A 23 1.47 17.52 -3.34
N TRP A 24 1.91 16.41 -2.75
CA TRP A 24 3.12 16.38 -1.96
C TRP A 24 4.25 16.83 -2.87
N ALA A 25 5.01 17.78 -2.43
CA ALA A 25 6.06 18.38 -3.23
C ALA A 25 7.20 17.39 -3.46
N GLN A 26 7.01 16.46 -4.38
CA GLN A 26 8.16 15.81 -5.03
C GLN A 26 8.85 16.90 -5.82
N GLN A 27 10.07 17.24 -5.43
CA GLN A 27 10.86 18.22 -6.17
C GLN A 27 11.88 17.51 -7.05
N SER A 28 12.06 18.03 -8.25
CA SER A 28 13.17 17.58 -9.07
C SER A 28 14.50 18.01 -8.43
N VAL A 29 15.56 17.22 -8.63
CA VAL A 29 16.89 17.60 -8.16
C VAL A 29 17.34 18.90 -8.86
N ALA A 30 16.87 19.19 -10.06
CA ALA A 30 17.13 20.46 -10.73
C ALA A 30 16.56 21.66 -9.95
N ASP A 31 15.32 21.55 -9.46
CA ASP A 31 14.67 22.59 -8.65
C ASP A 31 15.42 22.83 -7.34
N LEU A 32 15.83 21.75 -6.66
CA LEU A 32 16.63 21.83 -5.43
C LEU A 32 17.98 22.52 -5.62
N LEU A 33 18.58 22.35 -6.79
CA LEU A 33 19.83 23.01 -7.17
C LEU A 33 19.62 24.43 -7.72
N GLY A 34 18.38 24.95 -7.70
CA GLY A 34 18.04 26.27 -8.22
C GLY A 34 18.26 26.42 -9.72
N ARG A 35 18.23 25.31 -10.49
CA ARG A 35 18.37 25.34 -11.95
C ARG A 35 17.07 25.81 -12.59
N PRO A 36 17.12 26.67 -13.61
CA PRO A 36 15.92 27.08 -14.32
C PRO A 36 15.26 25.88 -15.00
N ALA A 37 13.93 25.84 -14.95
CA ALA A 37 13.15 24.81 -15.63
C ALA A 37 13.39 24.86 -17.16
N THR A 38 13.41 23.69 -17.79
CA THR A 38 13.45 23.59 -19.25
C THR A 38 12.22 24.26 -19.85
N PRO A 39 12.35 25.12 -20.87
CA PRO A 39 11.22 25.76 -21.52
C PRO A 39 10.17 24.75 -22.02
N GLU A 40 8.90 25.17 -21.97
CA GLU A 40 7.79 24.33 -22.43
C GLU A 40 8.00 23.84 -23.88
N GLY A 41 7.73 22.57 -24.12
CA GLY A 41 7.93 21.91 -25.41
C GLY A 41 9.35 21.38 -25.67
N GLN A 42 10.30 21.62 -24.79
CA GLN A 42 11.63 20.98 -24.84
C GLN A 42 11.69 19.77 -23.91
N PRO A 43 12.53 18.74 -24.25
CA PRO A 43 12.66 17.57 -23.41
C PRO A 43 13.41 17.93 -22.11
N LYS A 44 12.87 17.49 -20.97
CA LYS A 44 13.47 17.69 -19.64
C LYS A 44 14.91 17.20 -19.57
N THR A 45 15.70 17.84 -18.74
CA THR A 45 17.07 17.39 -18.40
C THR A 45 17.00 16.19 -17.45
N TYR A 46 18.12 15.47 -17.32
CA TYR A 46 18.21 14.33 -16.40
C TYR A 46 17.86 14.71 -14.96
N LEU A 47 18.31 15.87 -14.48
CA LEU A 47 18.05 16.33 -13.11
C LEU A 47 16.60 16.78 -12.89
N GLU A 48 15.88 17.19 -13.94
CA GLU A 48 14.44 17.49 -13.87
C GLU A 48 13.57 16.21 -13.86
N GLU A 49 14.10 15.09 -14.37
CA GLU A 49 13.43 13.78 -14.29
C GLU A 49 13.79 13.02 -13.00
N LEU A 50 14.82 13.47 -12.27
CA LEU A 50 15.25 12.87 -11.01
C LEU A 50 14.49 13.52 -9.86
N MET A 51 13.60 12.75 -9.22
CA MET A 51 12.71 13.20 -8.16
C MET A 51 13.24 12.79 -6.80
N LEU A 52 13.35 13.74 -5.90
CA LEU A 52 13.64 13.52 -4.49
C LEU A 52 12.37 13.79 -3.67
N TYR A 53 12.10 12.92 -2.72
CA TYR A 53 11.00 13.07 -1.77
C TYR A 53 11.45 12.58 -0.41
N SER A 54 11.03 13.29 0.65
CA SER A 54 11.32 12.92 2.03
C SER A 54 10.23 13.45 2.94
N TYR A 55 9.85 12.66 3.94
CA TYR A 55 8.93 13.11 4.98
C TYR A 55 9.27 12.53 6.34
N ILE A 56 8.72 13.15 7.38
CA ILE A 56 8.63 12.62 8.74
C ILE A 56 7.16 12.60 9.14
N GLU A 57 6.72 11.54 9.79
CA GLU A 57 5.36 11.41 10.32
C GLU A 57 5.37 10.95 11.78
N ASN A 58 4.54 11.58 12.59
CA ASN A 58 4.35 11.28 14.01
C ASN A 58 2.87 11.30 14.35
N SER A 59 2.47 10.52 15.33
CA SER A 59 1.10 10.48 15.82
C SER A 59 0.99 10.35 17.33
N PHE A 60 -0.16 10.73 17.84
CA PHE A 60 -0.63 10.36 19.17
C PHE A 60 -2.00 9.70 19.03
N VAL A 61 -2.12 8.48 19.50
CA VAL A 61 -3.38 7.73 19.46
C VAL A 61 -3.95 7.60 20.85
N TRP A 62 -5.22 7.91 20.99
CA TRP A 62 -5.99 7.73 22.21
C TRP A 62 -7.13 6.76 21.97
N ASN A 63 -7.07 5.58 22.59
CA ASN A 63 -8.15 4.59 22.59
C ASN A 63 -9.12 4.94 23.74
N LEU A 64 -10.36 5.31 23.37
CA LEU A 64 -11.36 5.80 24.31
C LEU A 64 -11.92 4.70 25.22
N ARG A 65 -11.72 3.44 24.86
CA ARG A 65 -12.20 2.26 25.62
C ARG A 65 -11.10 1.55 26.39
N ALA A 66 -9.83 1.80 26.05
CA ALA A 66 -8.72 1.13 26.72
C ALA A 66 -8.45 1.76 28.09
N THR A 67 -8.21 0.91 29.10
CA THR A 67 -7.89 1.31 30.47
C THR A 67 -6.40 1.25 30.79
N GLY A 68 -5.57 0.80 29.83
CA GLY A 68 -4.11 0.63 29.97
C GLY A 68 -3.31 1.34 28.88
N ARG A 69 -1.99 1.23 28.97
CA ARG A 69 -1.06 1.58 27.90
C ARG A 69 -0.74 0.32 27.11
N GLY A 70 -0.72 0.40 25.80
CA GLY A 70 -0.37 -0.73 24.96
C GLY A 70 -0.51 -0.42 23.48
N ASP A 71 -0.23 -1.41 22.65
CA ASP A 71 -0.48 -1.30 21.23
C ASP A 71 -1.98 -1.32 20.98
N VAL A 72 -2.48 -0.45 20.15
CA VAL A 72 -3.82 -0.58 19.57
C VAL A 72 -3.85 -1.92 18.86
N ASN A 73 -4.86 -2.70 19.17
CA ASN A 73 -5.09 -4.03 18.70
C ASN A 73 -4.42 -4.32 17.34
N GLU A 74 -3.73 -5.46 17.25
CA GLU A 74 -2.94 -5.92 16.09
C GLU A 74 -3.74 -6.02 14.77
N LEU A 75 -5.05 -5.85 14.82
CA LEU A 75 -5.92 -5.67 13.65
C LEU A 75 -5.78 -4.26 13.03
N ARG A 76 -5.07 -3.34 13.68
CA ARG A 76 -4.75 -2.02 13.15
C ARG A 76 -3.23 -1.87 13.06
N PHE A 77 -2.77 -1.56 11.89
CA PHE A 77 -1.36 -1.70 11.54
C PHE A 77 -0.55 -0.52 12.02
N TYR A 78 -0.64 0.52 12.38
CA TYR A 78 0.32 1.61 12.61
C TYR A 78 0.15 2.36 13.94
N ASP A 79 -0.66 1.85 14.85
CA ASP A 79 -1.05 2.61 16.00
C ASP A 79 -0.52 2.07 17.32
N HIS A 80 -0.26 2.96 18.28
CA HIS A 80 -0.06 2.68 19.68
C HIS A 80 -1.14 3.33 20.55
N ASP A 81 -1.65 2.60 21.53
CA ASP A 81 -2.61 3.11 22.50
C ASP A 81 -1.99 4.15 23.42
N ASN A 82 -2.71 5.27 23.61
CA ASN A 82 -2.43 6.29 24.62
C ASN A 82 -0.96 6.70 24.62
N GLY A 83 -0.37 6.80 23.45
CA GLY A 83 1.05 7.07 23.28
C GLY A 83 1.39 7.96 22.09
N TYR A 84 2.57 8.57 22.17
CA TYR A 84 3.18 9.28 21.07
C TYR A 84 4.09 8.30 20.29
N THR A 85 3.94 8.29 18.99
CA THR A 85 4.67 7.38 18.09
C THR A 85 5.42 8.16 17.03
N PHE A 86 6.70 7.80 16.83
CA PHE A 86 7.43 8.13 15.62
C PHE A 86 7.07 7.07 14.57
N ASN A 87 6.14 7.42 13.66
CA ASN A 87 5.61 6.48 12.67
C ASN A 87 6.61 6.20 11.58
N ALA A 88 7.07 7.24 10.89
CA ALA A 88 7.96 7.08 9.75
C ALA A 88 8.86 8.29 9.50
N ALA A 89 10.06 8.01 9.01
CA ALA A 89 10.84 8.91 8.16
C ALA A 89 11.13 8.20 6.85
N GLU A 90 11.02 8.90 5.74
CA GLU A 90 11.29 8.37 4.40
C GLU A 90 12.28 9.24 3.65
N LEU A 91 13.14 8.59 2.89
CA LEU A 91 13.95 9.18 1.84
C LEU A 91 13.76 8.39 0.55
N SER A 92 13.25 9.04 -0.47
CA SER A 92 12.95 8.45 -1.79
C SER A 92 13.68 9.19 -2.90
N LEU A 93 14.41 8.44 -3.72
CA LEU A 93 15.05 8.93 -4.94
C LEU A 93 14.55 8.09 -6.09
N LYS A 94 13.80 8.71 -7.02
CA LYS A 94 13.18 8.01 -8.15
C LYS A 94 13.44 8.75 -9.46
N LYS A 95 13.69 8.00 -10.50
CA LYS A 95 13.73 8.45 -11.87
C LYS A 95 13.02 7.44 -12.76
N ASP A 96 11.92 7.84 -13.35
CA ASP A 96 11.24 7.01 -14.33
C ASP A 96 11.99 7.00 -15.67
N PRO A 97 11.95 5.88 -16.40
CA PRO A 97 12.55 5.84 -17.73
C PRO A 97 11.74 6.73 -18.69
N SER A 98 12.44 7.48 -19.54
CA SER A 98 11.85 8.35 -20.54
C SER A 98 12.42 8.07 -21.95
N GLU A 99 11.82 8.63 -22.99
CA GLU A 99 12.34 8.45 -24.36
C GLU A 99 13.79 8.92 -24.50
N ARG A 100 14.16 9.97 -23.77
CA ARG A 100 15.52 10.54 -23.79
C ARG A 100 16.49 9.75 -22.90
N TYR A 101 16.04 9.38 -21.69
CA TYR A 101 16.83 8.67 -20.69
C TYR A 101 16.13 7.37 -20.34
N ARG A 102 16.35 6.33 -21.16
CA ARG A 102 15.61 5.06 -21.09
C ARG A 102 15.83 4.25 -19.83
N LEU A 103 16.91 4.51 -19.11
CA LEU A 103 17.17 3.90 -17.82
C LEU A 103 16.45 4.69 -16.72
N GLY A 104 15.66 4.00 -15.92
CA GLY A 104 15.03 4.48 -14.71
C GLY A 104 15.46 3.66 -13.50
N TYR A 105 15.24 4.17 -12.31
CA TYR A 105 15.46 3.48 -11.04
C TYR A 105 14.65 4.12 -9.92
N GLY A 106 14.49 3.38 -8.84
CA GLY A 106 13.89 3.89 -7.61
C GLY A 106 14.56 3.25 -6.41
N VAL A 107 14.85 4.08 -5.40
CA VAL A 107 15.33 3.64 -4.09
C VAL A 107 14.54 4.39 -3.04
N VAL A 108 13.92 3.66 -2.10
CA VAL A 108 13.19 4.21 -0.97
C VAL A 108 13.73 3.57 0.31
N LEU A 109 14.13 4.42 1.24
CA LEU A 109 14.55 4.04 2.58
C LEU A 109 13.54 4.58 3.57
N THR A 110 13.14 3.75 4.53
CA THR A 110 12.20 4.15 5.59
C THR A 110 12.74 3.75 6.96
N ALA A 111 12.38 4.53 7.98
CA ALA A 111 12.70 4.26 9.37
C ALA A 111 11.51 4.66 10.25
N GLY A 112 11.29 3.94 11.35
CA GLY A 112 10.19 4.17 12.28
C GLY A 112 9.34 2.93 12.50
N LEU A 113 8.22 3.09 13.21
CA LEU A 113 7.34 1.95 13.55
C LEU A 113 6.72 1.32 12.29
N ASP A 114 6.36 2.12 11.31
CA ASP A 114 5.74 1.66 10.08
C ASP A 114 6.68 0.75 9.29
N SER A 115 8.00 1.07 9.29
CA SER A 115 9.02 0.22 8.68
C SER A 115 9.06 -1.18 9.33
N GLN A 116 8.93 -1.26 10.66
CA GLN A 116 8.88 -2.53 11.37
C GLN A 116 7.76 -3.46 10.86
N LYS A 117 6.63 -2.89 10.47
CA LYS A 117 5.44 -3.64 10.04
C LYS A 117 5.44 -4.01 8.55
N ASN A 118 6.14 -3.23 7.73
CA ASN A 118 6.20 -3.42 6.27
C ASN A 118 7.32 -4.37 5.79
N HIS A 119 8.14 -4.90 6.69
CA HIS A 119 9.30 -5.71 6.33
C HIS A 119 8.95 -6.92 5.46
N SER A 120 9.73 -7.09 4.42
CA SER A 120 9.73 -8.31 3.62
C SER A 120 10.61 -9.38 4.27
N LEU A 121 10.22 -10.65 4.14
CA LEU A 121 11.05 -11.78 4.52
C LEU A 121 12.30 -11.84 3.63
N GLY A 122 13.46 -12.12 4.21
CA GLY A 122 14.75 -12.22 3.51
C GLY A 122 15.51 -10.90 3.34
N ILE A 123 15.00 -9.77 3.89
CA ILE A 123 15.72 -8.50 4.00
C ILE A 123 15.32 -7.83 5.32
N PHE A 124 16.27 -7.52 6.19
CA PHE A 124 16.09 -7.02 7.55
C PHE A 124 15.24 -7.93 8.46
N ARG A 125 14.76 -9.06 7.95
CA ARG A 125 14.02 -10.09 8.64
C ARG A 125 14.40 -11.44 8.04
N ASP A 126 14.74 -12.40 8.89
CA ASP A 126 15.12 -13.74 8.43
C ASP A 126 13.95 -14.43 7.73
N ARG A 127 14.27 -15.13 6.64
CA ARG A 127 13.30 -15.88 5.83
C ARG A 127 12.53 -16.94 6.62
N ASP A 128 13.16 -17.53 7.63
CA ASP A 128 12.59 -18.59 8.46
C ASP A 128 12.04 -18.06 9.79
N ASP A 129 12.02 -16.74 9.99
CA ASP A 129 11.44 -16.14 11.17
C ASP A 129 9.92 -16.39 11.20
N GLN A 130 9.53 -17.31 12.10
CA GLN A 130 8.14 -17.66 12.36
C GLN A 130 7.45 -16.65 13.30
N ALA A 131 8.18 -15.63 13.75
CA ALA A 131 7.58 -14.60 14.59
C ALA A 131 6.45 -13.89 13.85
N PRO A 132 5.35 -13.55 14.53
CA PRO A 132 4.31 -12.73 13.97
C PRO A 132 4.87 -11.46 13.33
N LEU A 133 4.28 -11.00 12.22
CA LEU A 133 4.71 -9.81 11.47
C LEU A 133 4.99 -8.61 12.38
N PHE A 134 4.22 -8.47 13.47
CA PHE A 134 4.28 -7.36 14.40
C PHE A 134 5.36 -7.49 15.51
N ARG A 135 6.10 -8.57 15.55
CA ARG A 135 7.19 -8.77 16.53
C ARG A 135 8.59 -8.55 15.97
N ASN A 136 8.70 -8.13 14.72
CA ASN A 136 9.97 -7.71 14.17
C ASN A 136 10.52 -6.50 14.97
N THR A 137 11.79 -6.52 15.34
CA THR A 137 12.43 -5.46 16.13
C THR A 137 13.06 -4.36 15.26
N GLU A 138 13.32 -4.66 13.99
CA GLU A 138 13.97 -3.73 13.08
C GLU A 138 13.00 -2.62 12.66
N LYS A 139 13.43 -1.37 12.86
CA LYS A 139 12.66 -0.17 12.53
C LYS A 139 13.21 0.57 11.31
N PHE A 140 13.85 -0.16 10.43
CA PHE A 140 14.41 0.33 9.17
C PHE A 140 14.04 -0.64 8.05
N ASP A 141 13.65 -0.12 6.86
CA ASP A 141 13.29 -0.94 5.71
C ASP A 141 13.76 -0.32 4.40
N LEU A 142 13.81 -1.15 3.36
CA LEU A 142 14.03 -0.82 1.96
C LEU A 142 12.80 -1.25 1.15
N PRO A 143 11.69 -0.49 1.20
CA PRO A 143 10.46 -0.85 0.50
C PRO A 143 10.64 -0.95 -1.01
N GLU A 144 11.49 -0.08 -1.59
CA GLU A 144 11.76 -0.08 -3.01
C GLU A 144 13.26 0.00 -3.31
N ALA A 145 13.72 -0.87 -4.19
CA ALA A 145 15.04 -0.85 -4.80
C ALA A 145 14.96 -1.54 -6.16
N HIS A 146 14.82 -0.78 -7.24
CA HIS A 146 14.62 -1.34 -8.57
C HIS A 146 15.31 -0.53 -9.66
N ALA A 147 15.58 -1.18 -10.78
CA ALA A 147 15.92 -0.55 -12.05
C ALA A 147 14.79 -0.79 -13.06
N SER A 148 14.65 0.12 -14.02
CA SER A 148 13.68 0.01 -15.11
C SER A 148 14.30 0.48 -16.43
N TYR A 149 13.78 -0.03 -17.54
CA TYR A 149 14.24 0.32 -18.87
C TYR A 149 13.08 0.46 -19.84
N LEU A 150 13.04 1.57 -20.59
CA LEU A 150 12.07 1.80 -21.65
C LEU A 150 12.56 1.22 -22.98
N VAL A 151 12.00 0.09 -23.37
CA VAL A 151 12.23 -0.53 -24.68
C VAL A 151 11.41 0.23 -25.73
N PRO A 152 12.01 0.75 -26.81
CA PRO A 152 11.31 1.58 -27.80
C PRO A 152 10.51 0.73 -28.80
N VAL A 153 9.59 -0.09 -28.32
CA VAL A 153 8.71 -0.94 -29.12
C VAL A 153 7.29 -0.43 -29.00
N GLY A 154 6.65 -0.17 -30.13
CA GLY A 154 5.28 0.34 -30.17
C GLY A 154 5.09 1.65 -29.40
N ASN A 155 4.24 1.63 -28.39
CA ASN A 155 4.00 2.80 -27.51
C ASN A 155 5.00 2.89 -26.33
N GLY A 156 6.02 2.02 -26.29
CA GLY A 156 7.02 1.94 -25.22
C GLY A 156 6.70 0.82 -24.24
N LEU A 157 7.55 -0.21 -24.21
CA LEU A 157 7.49 -1.30 -23.22
C LEU A 157 8.45 -0.96 -22.07
N THR A 158 7.92 -0.79 -20.86
CA THR A 158 8.75 -0.60 -19.67
C THR A 158 8.99 -1.94 -18.99
N LEU A 159 10.26 -2.30 -18.85
CA LEU A 159 10.71 -3.43 -18.03
C LEU A 159 11.20 -2.89 -16.69
N LYS A 160 10.81 -3.52 -15.58
CA LYS A 160 11.25 -3.17 -14.21
C LYS A 160 11.73 -4.45 -13.53
N ALA A 161 12.83 -4.40 -12.79
CA ALA A 161 13.33 -5.51 -11.99
C ALA A 161 13.89 -4.99 -10.65
N GLY A 162 13.69 -5.75 -9.58
CA GLY A 162 14.08 -5.42 -8.21
C GLY A 162 12.94 -5.56 -7.23
N LYS A 163 12.92 -4.71 -6.18
CA LYS A 163 11.87 -4.63 -5.17
C LYS A 163 11.04 -3.37 -5.37
N TRP A 164 9.72 -3.46 -5.25
CA TRP A 164 8.78 -2.34 -5.43
C TRP A 164 7.54 -2.47 -4.53
N ALA A 165 6.87 -1.36 -4.26
CA ALA A 165 5.56 -1.35 -3.60
C ALA A 165 4.54 -2.14 -4.41
N THR A 166 3.63 -2.84 -3.74
CA THR A 166 2.63 -3.68 -4.41
C THR A 166 1.82 -2.92 -5.47
N LEU A 167 1.29 -3.66 -6.45
CA LEU A 167 0.30 -3.16 -7.40
C LEU A 167 -1.14 -3.33 -6.88
N ILE A 168 -1.31 -3.85 -5.66
CA ILE A 168 -2.57 -4.33 -5.10
C ILE A 168 -2.99 -3.39 -3.97
N GLY A 169 -4.27 -2.98 -3.95
CA GLY A 169 -4.83 -2.09 -2.95
C GLY A 169 -4.83 -0.61 -3.34
N TYR A 170 -5.64 0.15 -2.63
CA TYR A 170 -5.76 1.60 -2.78
C TYR A 170 -4.85 2.36 -1.81
N GLU A 171 -4.78 1.93 -0.57
CA GLU A 171 -3.87 2.50 0.43
C GLU A 171 -2.45 1.93 0.27
N GLY A 172 -1.46 2.70 0.68
CA GLY A 172 -0.05 2.35 0.59
C GLY A 172 0.70 2.52 1.91
N TYR A 173 1.97 2.10 1.91
CA TYR A 173 2.83 2.23 3.09
C TYR A 173 3.19 3.69 3.43
N GLU A 174 3.20 4.59 2.43
CA GLU A 174 3.52 6.00 2.62
C GLU A 174 2.35 6.75 3.28
N GLY A 175 2.39 6.95 4.59
CA GLY A 175 1.33 7.56 5.40
C GLY A 175 0.77 8.86 4.84
N PRO A 176 1.60 9.84 4.53
CA PRO A 176 1.15 11.11 3.99
C PRO A 176 0.37 11.02 2.68
N LYS A 177 0.56 9.99 1.88
CA LYS A 177 -0.12 9.81 0.58
C LYS A 177 -1.52 9.20 0.69
N ASN A 178 -1.87 8.63 1.83
CA ASN A 178 -3.22 8.10 2.06
C ASN A 178 -4.21 9.21 2.46
N LEU A 179 -5.48 8.99 2.17
CA LEU A 179 -6.56 9.94 2.51
C LEU A 179 -6.79 10.02 4.02
N ASN A 180 -6.70 8.89 4.72
CA ASN A 180 -6.81 8.76 6.16
C ASN A 180 -5.42 8.53 6.78
N PHE A 181 -5.26 8.79 8.09
CA PHE A 181 -4.03 8.46 8.80
C PHE A 181 -3.94 6.94 9.04
N SER A 182 -4.96 6.36 9.66
CA SER A 182 -5.01 4.91 9.88
C SER A 182 -5.26 4.17 8.56
N ARG A 183 -4.63 3.00 8.41
CA ARG A 183 -4.88 2.13 7.25
C ARG A 183 -6.19 1.38 7.41
N ASP A 184 -6.81 1.03 6.28
CA ASP A 184 -7.97 0.15 6.25
C ASP A 184 -7.60 -1.31 6.57
N PHE A 185 -8.63 -2.15 6.78
CA PHE A 185 -8.42 -3.57 7.01
C PHE A 185 -7.98 -4.31 5.75
N LEU A 186 -8.33 -3.80 4.55
CA LEU A 186 -7.89 -4.41 3.30
C LEU A 186 -6.38 -4.32 3.20
N TYR A 187 -5.79 -3.14 3.39
CA TYR A 187 -4.34 -2.97 3.42
C TYR A 187 -3.69 -3.78 4.55
N THR A 188 -4.23 -3.66 5.76
CA THR A 188 -3.63 -4.26 6.97
C THR A 188 -3.62 -5.79 6.93
N LEU A 189 -4.73 -6.40 6.50
CA LEU A 189 -4.96 -7.84 6.59
C LEU A 189 -5.04 -8.53 5.24
N GLY A 190 -5.51 -7.82 4.20
CA GLY A 190 -5.90 -8.41 2.92
C GLY A 190 -4.78 -8.49 1.89
N THR A 191 -3.89 -7.51 1.83
CA THR A 191 -2.96 -7.31 0.70
C THR A 191 -1.49 -7.50 1.07
N PRO A 192 -0.60 -7.82 0.10
CA PRO A 192 0.85 -7.68 0.26
C PRO A 192 1.27 -6.20 0.23
N TYR A 193 2.42 -5.88 0.82
CA TYR A 193 2.96 -4.51 0.86
C TYR A 193 4.01 -4.27 -0.23
N THR A 194 4.86 -5.25 -0.48
CA THR A 194 5.95 -5.14 -1.45
C THR A 194 6.17 -6.45 -2.20
N HIS A 195 6.80 -6.35 -3.37
CA HIS A 195 7.21 -7.51 -4.16
C HIS A 195 8.65 -7.36 -4.65
N THR A 196 9.32 -8.49 -4.83
CA THR A 196 10.62 -8.58 -5.50
C THR A 196 10.49 -9.49 -6.70
N GLY A 197 10.95 -9.04 -7.88
CA GLY A 197 10.82 -9.80 -9.12
C GLY A 197 11.04 -8.96 -10.36
N ALA A 198 10.23 -9.18 -11.42
CA ALA A 198 10.26 -8.37 -12.62
C ALA A 198 8.86 -8.13 -13.20
N LEU A 199 8.68 -6.95 -13.80
CA LEU A 199 7.44 -6.50 -14.45
C LEU A 199 7.72 -6.05 -15.88
N ALA A 200 6.73 -6.23 -16.74
CA ALA A 200 6.65 -5.67 -18.07
C ALA A 200 5.33 -4.87 -18.18
N THR A 201 5.43 -3.56 -18.42
CA THR A 201 4.28 -2.66 -18.50
C THR A 201 4.18 -2.10 -19.92
N TYR A 202 3.01 -2.23 -20.54
CA TYR A 202 2.76 -1.75 -21.89
C TYR A 202 1.47 -0.93 -21.99
N PRO A 203 1.54 0.35 -22.41
CA PRO A 203 0.38 1.17 -22.71
C PRO A 203 -0.14 0.84 -24.11
N PHE A 204 -1.19 0.03 -24.21
CA PHE A 204 -1.81 -0.35 -25.49
C PHE A 204 -2.40 0.86 -26.20
N VAL A 205 -3.11 1.68 -25.45
CA VAL A 205 -3.67 2.97 -25.87
C VAL A 205 -3.62 3.93 -24.68
N LYS A 206 -3.96 5.21 -24.88
CA LYS A 206 -3.89 6.25 -23.84
C LYS A 206 -4.70 5.94 -22.57
N TRP A 207 -5.74 5.14 -22.71
CA TRP A 207 -6.67 4.81 -21.62
C TRP A 207 -6.57 3.36 -21.15
N LEU A 208 -5.64 2.54 -21.71
CA LEU A 208 -5.45 1.13 -21.32
C LEU A 208 -3.98 0.81 -21.20
N THR A 209 -3.56 0.49 -19.99
CA THR A 209 -2.22 -0.01 -19.67
C THR A 209 -2.34 -1.40 -19.04
N VAL A 210 -1.47 -2.32 -19.45
CA VAL A 210 -1.37 -3.66 -18.88
C VAL A 210 0.04 -3.86 -18.34
N THR A 211 0.12 -4.39 -17.12
CA THR A 211 1.36 -4.83 -16.47
C THR A 211 1.25 -6.31 -16.19
N LEU A 212 2.29 -7.06 -16.52
CA LEU A 212 2.43 -8.48 -16.19
C LEU A 212 3.84 -8.75 -15.68
N GLY A 213 3.98 -9.73 -14.80
CA GLY A 213 5.27 -10.07 -14.26
C GLY A 213 5.27 -11.29 -13.35
N PHE A 214 6.38 -11.44 -12.66
CA PHE A 214 6.55 -12.50 -11.66
C PHE A 214 7.24 -11.95 -10.42
N THR A 215 7.00 -12.61 -9.29
CA THR A 215 7.54 -12.23 -7.98
C THR A 215 8.09 -13.45 -7.23
N ASN A 216 8.93 -13.15 -6.23
CA ASN A 216 9.39 -14.14 -5.25
C ASN A 216 8.29 -14.53 -4.25
N GLY A 217 7.22 -13.75 -4.15
CA GLY A 217 6.07 -14.03 -3.29
C GLY A 217 5.43 -12.79 -2.68
N TRP A 218 4.55 -13.06 -1.73
CA TRP A 218 3.82 -12.11 -0.90
C TRP A 218 4.75 -11.61 0.20
N ASP A 219 5.23 -10.37 0.08
CA ASP A 219 6.21 -9.76 0.99
C ASP A 219 7.51 -10.55 1.15
N ASN A 220 7.96 -11.24 0.08
CA ASN A 220 9.19 -12.01 0.06
C ASN A 220 10.26 -11.31 -0.79
N ALA A 221 11.32 -10.81 -0.16
CA ALA A 221 12.49 -10.30 -0.87
C ALA A 221 13.31 -11.46 -1.45
N ASP A 222 13.39 -12.58 -0.73
CA ASP A 222 14.04 -13.81 -1.16
C ASP A 222 13.01 -14.93 -1.37
N ASN A 223 13.22 -15.77 -2.38
CA ASN A 223 12.31 -16.86 -2.70
C ASN A 223 12.42 -18.00 -1.68
N ASN A 224 11.37 -18.23 -0.89
CA ASN A 224 11.34 -19.15 0.25
C ASN A 224 11.00 -20.61 -0.11
N ASN A 225 10.55 -20.89 -1.34
CA ASN A 225 10.09 -22.24 -1.74
C ASN A 225 10.56 -22.71 -3.11
N GLY A 226 11.17 -21.82 -3.91
CA GLY A 226 11.70 -22.16 -5.25
C GLY A 226 10.70 -21.97 -6.39
N TYR A 227 9.47 -21.49 -6.11
CA TYR A 227 8.47 -21.19 -7.14
C TYR A 227 8.36 -19.67 -7.35
N LEU A 228 8.01 -19.29 -8.57
CA LEU A 228 7.64 -17.90 -8.89
C LEU A 228 6.12 -17.76 -8.90
N ARG A 229 5.64 -16.54 -8.61
CA ARG A 229 4.23 -16.17 -8.60
C ARG A 229 3.96 -15.21 -9.75
N ALA A 230 2.80 -15.34 -10.35
CA ALA A 230 2.34 -14.40 -11.35
C ALA A 230 1.72 -13.18 -10.67
N ILE A 231 2.02 -11.99 -11.19
CA ILE A 231 1.41 -10.72 -10.81
C ILE A 231 1.00 -9.98 -12.08
N GLY A 232 -0.11 -9.25 -12.00
CA GLY A 232 -0.51 -8.41 -13.11
C GLY A 232 -1.50 -7.33 -12.71
N GLN A 233 -1.66 -6.35 -13.60
CA GLN A 233 -2.57 -5.23 -13.43
C GLN A 233 -3.10 -4.78 -14.79
N ILE A 234 -4.38 -4.46 -14.84
CA ILE A 234 -5.04 -3.78 -15.95
C ILE A 234 -5.53 -2.44 -15.42
N ALA A 235 -5.02 -1.34 -15.99
CA ALA A 235 -5.45 0.00 -15.66
C ALA A 235 -6.24 0.60 -16.82
N PHE A 236 -7.50 0.91 -16.58
CA PHE A 236 -8.43 1.58 -17.49
C PHE A 236 -8.66 3.01 -17.01
N THR A 237 -8.16 4.00 -17.77
CA THR A 237 -8.18 5.43 -17.43
C THR A 237 -8.71 6.23 -18.62
N PRO A 238 -10.03 6.22 -18.86
CA PRO A 238 -10.62 6.87 -20.03
C PRO A 238 -10.51 8.40 -19.97
N SER A 239 -10.29 8.96 -18.78
CA SER A 239 -10.04 10.38 -18.55
C SER A 239 -9.16 10.58 -17.33
N ASP A 240 -8.64 11.79 -17.13
CA ASP A 240 -7.94 12.24 -15.92
C ASP A 240 -8.82 12.29 -14.65
N LYS A 241 -10.13 12.08 -14.81
CA LYS A 241 -11.14 12.15 -13.74
C LYS A 241 -11.70 10.81 -13.31
N PHE A 242 -11.37 9.74 -14.02
CA PHE A 242 -11.90 8.41 -13.75
C PHE A 242 -10.90 7.32 -14.08
N SER A 243 -10.72 6.38 -13.16
CA SER A 243 -9.93 5.18 -13.39
C SER A 243 -10.53 3.96 -12.71
N ILE A 244 -10.30 2.81 -13.35
CA ILE A 244 -10.50 1.48 -12.77
C ILE A 244 -9.19 0.74 -12.92
N THR A 245 -8.67 0.21 -11.82
CA THR A 245 -7.46 -0.60 -11.82
C THR A 245 -7.79 -1.95 -11.20
N THR A 246 -7.56 -3.04 -11.94
CA THR A 246 -7.71 -4.40 -11.43
C THR A 246 -6.36 -5.07 -11.42
N SER A 247 -5.96 -5.60 -10.27
CA SER A 247 -4.67 -6.25 -10.04
C SER A 247 -4.90 -7.69 -9.56
N PHE A 248 -3.93 -8.56 -9.80
CA PHE A 248 -3.93 -9.91 -9.26
C PHE A 248 -2.53 -10.35 -8.86
N HIS A 249 -2.47 -11.28 -7.93
CA HIS A 249 -1.27 -12.04 -7.58
C HIS A 249 -1.68 -13.49 -7.32
N VAL A 250 -0.93 -14.46 -7.85
CA VAL A 250 -1.25 -15.87 -7.68
C VAL A 250 0.00 -16.75 -7.75
N GLY A 251 0.08 -17.69 -6.86
CA GLY A 251 1.10 -18.75 -6.85
C GLY A 251 1.37 -19.31 -5.46
N PRO A 252 2.32 -20.27 -5.36
CA PRO A 252 2.62 -20.94 -4.10
C PRO A 252 3.29 -19.99 -3.10
N GLU A 253 2.67 -19.76 -1.93
CA GLU A 253 3.22 -18.89 -0.87
C GLU A 253 3.80 -19.66 0.32
N GLN A 254 3.36 -20.89 0.53
CA GLN A 254 3.84 -21.72 1.63
C GLN A 254 5.32 -22.01 1.50
N ASN A 255 6.08 -21.93 2.58
CA ASN A 255 7.46 -22.38 2.58
C ASN A 255 7.54 -23.91 2.45
N ARG A 256 8.71 -24.46 2.14
CA ARG A 256 8.89 -25.89 1.90
C ARG A 256 8.40 -26.79 3.06
N ASN A 257 8.49 -26.32 4.29
CA ASN A 257 8.07 -27.07 5.49
C ASN A 257 6.56 -27.03 5.69
N GLN A 258 5.85 -26.08 5.06
CA GLN A 258 4.40 -25.87 5.15
C GLN A 258 3.62 -26.50 4.00
N MET A 259 4.32 -27.02 2.98
CA MET A 259 3.68 -27.63 1.80
C MET A 259 3.11 -29.02 2.14
N HIS A 260 1.97 -29.03 2.83
CA HIS A 260 1.24 -30.27 3.12
C HIS A 260 0.45 -30.74 1.89
N GLY A 261 0.84 -31.89 1.33
CA GLY A 261 0.10 -32.51 0.24
C GLY A 261 0.33 -31.94 -1.15
N GLY A 262 1.31 -31.05 -1.35
CA GLY A 262 1.66 -30.54 -2.67
C GLY A 262 1.91 -29.04 -2.72
N VAL A 263 1.89 -28.49 -3.95
CA VAL A 263 2.04 -27.08 -4.21
C VAL A 263 0.67 -26.41 -4.06
N ASN A 264 0.52 -25.53 -3.07
CA ASN A 264 -0.72 -24.85 -2.74
C ASN A 264 -0.63 -23.36 -3.09
N ASN A 265 -1.62 -22.85 -3.77
CA ASN A 265 -1.64 -21.47 -4.24
C ASN A 265 -2.32 -20.55 -3.22
N ARG A 266 -1.73 -19.36 -3.03
CA ARG A 266 -2.40 -18.17 -2.52
C ARG A 266 -2.70 -17.26 -3.70
N TRP A 267 -3.85 -16.62 -3.69
CA TRP A 267 -4.26 -15.72 -4.74
C TRP A 267 -5.06 -14.55 -4.20
N ILE A 268 -4.99 -13.43 -4.90
CA ILE A 268 -5.80 -12.24 -4.66
C ILE A 268 -6.17 -11.59 -5.99
N VAL A 269 -7.37 -11.06 -6.06
CA VAL A 269 -7.83 -10.10 -7.06
C VAL A 269 -8.30 -8.86 -6.31
N ASP A 270 -7.76 -7.73 -6.71
CA ASP A 270 -8.06 -6.40 -6.19
C ASP A 270 -8.64 -5.53 -7.29
N THR A 271 -9.57 -4.66 -6.96
CA THR A 271 -10.07 -3.63 -7.88
C THR A 271 -10.25 -2.31 -7.15
N THR A 272 -9.57 -1.29 -7.64
CA THR A 272 -9.73 0.10 -7.21
C THR A 272 -10.46 0.91 -8.26
N ILE A 273 -11.45 1.70 -7.84
CA ILE A 273 -12.16 2.68 -8.67
C ILE A 273 -11.96 4.06 -8.08
N LEU A 274 -11.55 5.02 -8.90
CA LEU A 274 -11.32 6.40 -8.50
C LEU A 274 -12.11 7.36 -9.39
N TYR A 275 -12.80 8.31 -8.78
CA TYR A 275 -13.53 9.37 -9.47
C TYR A 275 -13.29 10.74 -8.86
N THR A 276 -12.86 11.70 -9.71
CA THR A 276 -12.56 13.09 -9.35
C THR A 276 -13.25 14.09 -10.29
N GLY A 277 -14.36 13.66 -10.93
CA GLY A 277 -15.08 14.47 -11.91
C GLY A 277 -15.88 15.62 -11.34
N ILE A 278 -16.14 15.64 -10.04
CA ILE A 278 -16.84 16.71 -9.32
C ILE A 278 -15.79 17.59 -8.62
N ASP A 279 -15.90 18.92 -8.80
CA ASP A 279 -14.96 19.86 -8.19
C ASP A 279 -14.85 19.64 -6.67
N LYS A 280 -13.62 19.62 -6.15
CA LYS A 280 -13.27 19.41 -4.73
C LYS A 280 -13.68 18.06 -4.14
N LEU A 281 -14.29 17.16 -4.89
CA LEU A 281 -14.73 15.86 -4.41
C LEU A 281 -13.88 14.75 -5.01
N THR A 282 -13.35 13.89 -4.14
CA THR A 282 -12.71 12.63 -4.50
C THR A 282 -13.55 11.49 -3.96
N LEU A 283 -13.91 10.56 -4.83
CA LEU A 283 -14.55 9.29 -4.47
C LEU A 283 -13.63 8.16 -4.86
N ALA A 284 -13.39 7.23 -3.94
CA ALA A 284 -12.64 6.03 -4.22
C ALA A 284 -13.31 4.81 -3.58
N THR A 285 -13.11 3.65 -4.17
CA THR A 285 -13.47 2.37 -3.57
C THR A 285 -12.47 1.31 -3.94
N ASN A 286 -12.22 0.40 -3.00
CA ASN A 286 -11.31 -0.72 -3.17
C ASN A 286 -12.04 -2.01 -2.78
N PHE A 287 -11.82 -3.08 -3.55
CA PHE A 287 -12.38 -4.41 -3.36
C PHE A 287 -11.27 -5.44 -3.39
N ASP A 288 -11.21 -6.29 -2.38
CA ASP A 288 -10.31 -7.43 -2.33
C ASP A 288 -11.10 -8.73 -2.27
N PHE A 289 -10.64 -9.73 -3.02
CA PHE A 289 -11.07 -11.10 -2.89
C PHE A 289 -9.88 -12.04 -3.03
N ALA A 290 -9.63 -12.84 -1.99
CA ALA A 290 -8.41 -13.61 -1.86
C ALA A 290 -8.66 -14.98 -1.20
N GLY A 291 -7.65 -15.85 -1.29
CA GLY A 291 -7.68 -17.15 -0.61
C GLY A 291 -6.37 -17.89 -0.71
N GLU A 292 -6.26 -18.94 0.09
CA GLU A 292 -5.14 -19.87 0.10
C GLU A 292 -5.61 -21.31 0.19
N GLU A 293 -4.99 -22.18 -0.64
CA GLU A 293 -5.24 -23.62 -0.63
C GLU A 293 -4.45 -24.27 0.51
N ASN A 294 -5.09 -25.20 1.22
CA ASN A 294 -4.49 -25.92 2.34
C ASN A 294 -3.69 -24.99 3.28
N ASP A 295 -4.36 -23.92 3.73
CA ASP A 295 -3.78 -22.90 4.60
C ASP A 295 -3.10 -23.55 5.83
N PRO A 296 -1.81 -23.26 6.09
CA PRO A 296 -1.04 -23.90 7.14
C PRO A 296 -1.65 -23.77 8.54
N ALA A 297 -2.28 -22.62 8.83
CA ALA A 297 -2.92 -22.40 10.11
C ALA A 297 -4.14 -23.32 10.30
N LEU A 298 -4.91 -23.60 9.24
CA LEU A 298 -6.05 -24.51 9.28
C LEU A 298 -5.61 -25.98 9.27
N VAL A 299 -4.57 -26.31 8.52
CA VAL A 299 -3.97 -27.65 8.54
C VAL A 299 -3.48 -28.01 9.94
N ALA A 300 -2.84 -27.07 10.63
CA ALA A 300 -2.33 -27.26 11.99
C ALA A 300 -3.42 -27.56 13.02
N LEU A 301 -4.69 -27.15 12.80
CA LEU A 301 -5.81 -27.49 13.66
C LEU A 301 -6.19 -28.97 13.61
N GLY A 302 -5.91 -29.67 12.48
CA GLY A 302 -6.14 -31.11 12.34
C GLY A 302 -7.60 -31.59 12.38
N THR A 303 -8.56 -30.67 12.42
CA THR A 303 -9.98 -30.95 12.67
C THR A 303 -10.89 -30.76 11.47
N ARG A 304 -10.34 -30.31 10.34
CA ARG A 304 -11.12 -29.92 9.14
C ARG A 304 -10.88 -30.86 7.97
N THR A 305 -11.91 -31.10 7.19
CA THR A 305 -11.84 -31.82 5.92
C THR A 305 -11.45 -30.92 4.76
N ASN A 306 -11.66 -29.60 4.90
CA ASN A 306 -11.24 -28.58 3.95
C ASN A 306 -10.44 -27.49 4.68
N ASN A 307 -9.19 -27.34 4.30
CA ASN A 307 -8.25 -26.39 4.89
C ASN A 307 -8.01 -25.13 4.00
N ASN A 308 -8.85 -24.90 3.00
CA ASN A 308 -8.76 -23.69 2.20
C ASN A 308 -9.29 -22.49 2.98
N SER A 309 -8.57 -21.38 2.92
CA SER A 309 -9.00 -20.12 3.49
C SER A 309 -9.48 -19.13 2.42
N ARG A 310 -10.30 -18.18 2.84
CA ARG A 310 -10.80 -17.06 2.04
C ARG A 310 -10.79 -15.81 2.91
N TRP A 311 -10.54 -14.67 2.27
CA TRP A 311 -10.72 -13.36 2.89
C TRP A 311 -10.98 -12.30 1.82
N GLY A 312 -11.42 -11.14 2.26
CA GLY A 312 -11.63 -10.00 1.37
C GLY A 312 -12.60 -9.00 1.96
N GLY A 313 -12.84 -7.94 1.21
CA GLY A 313 -13.70 -6.87 1.69
C GLY A 313 -13.86 -5.73 0.71
N ILE A 314 -14.40 -4.65 1.23
CA ILE A 314 -14.62 -3.41 0.51
C ILE A 314 -14.31 -2.22 1.42
N ALA A 315 -13.63 -1.21 0.88
CA ALA A 315 -13.46 0.10 1.49
C ALA A 315 -13.94 1.19 0.53
N GLY A 316 -14.72 2.14 1.04
CA GLY A 316 -15.22 3.29 0.31
C GLY A 316 -14.74 4.59 0.94
N TYR A 317 -14.34 5.57 0.12
CA TYR A 317 -13.76 6.83 0.54
C TYR A 317 -14.49 8.00 -0.09
N VAL A 318 -14.76 9.01 0.72
CA VAL A 318 -15.29 10.30 0.29
C VAL A 318 -14.42 11.39 0.88
N ALA A 319 -13.66 12.11 0.04
CA ALA A 319 -12.85 13.23 0.47
C ALA A 319 -13.35 14.52 -0.17
N TYR A 320 -13.49 15.59 0.65
CA TYR A 320 -13.95 16.89 0.17
C TYR A 320 -12.99 18.01 0.59
N ASP A 321 -12.51 18.75 -0.42
CA ASP A 321 -11.60 19.90 -0.25
C ASP A 321 -12.41 21.18 -0.02
N TRP A 322 -12.68 21.54 1.23
CA TRP A 322 -13.41 22.78 1.60
C TRP A 322 -12.66 24.02 1.11
N THR A 323 -11.35 24.01 1.34
CA THR A 323 -10.43 25.06 0.90
C THR A 323 -9.13 24.44 0.38
N LYS A 324 -8.17 25.24 -0.07
CA LYS A 324 -6.82 24.74 -0.42
C LYS A 324 -6.06 24.15 0.78
N ALA A 325 -6.48 24.48 2.01
CA ALA A 325 -5.81 24.04 3.23
C ALA A 325 -6.63 22.98 4.01
N LEU A 326 -7.96 23.00 3.94
CA LEU A 326 -8.84 22.16 4.74
C LEU A 326 -9.52 21.09 3.87
N ARG A 327 -9.35 19.84 4.28
CA ARG A 327 -10.00 18.65 3.72
C ARG A 327 -10.68 17.85 4.82
N THR A 328 -11.79 17.22 4.51
CA THR A 328 -12.38 16.15 5.31
C THR A 328 -12.47 14.87 4.52
N VAL A 329 -12.28 13.74 5.19
CA VAL A 329 -12.36 12.40 4.59
C VAL A 329 -13.24 11.52 5.46
N LEU A 330 -14.13 10.76 4.81
CA LEU A 330 -14.88 9.67 5.41
C LEU A 330 -14.46 8.37 4.72
N ARG A 331 -14.17 7.34 5.51
CA ARG A 331 -13.95 5.96 5.06
C ARG A 331 -14.93 5.05 5.78
N ALA A 332 -15.58 4.18 5.04
CA ALA A 332 -16.35 3.06 5.57
C ALA A 332 -15.84 1.77 4.95
N GLU A 333 -15.66 0.74 5.75
CA GLU A 333 -15.05 -0.51 5.30
C GLU A 333 -15.71 -1.73 5.94
N TYR A 334 -15.70 -2.83 5.20
CA TYR A 334 -16.07 -4.17 5.65
C TYR A 334 -14.99 -5.16 5.22
N PHE A 335 -14.54 -6.00 6.13
CA PHE A 335 -13.58 -7.06 5.87
C PHE A 335 -14.10 -8.37 6.45
N SER A 336 -14.06 -9.45 5.69
CA SER A 336 -14.48 -10.78 6.09
C SER A 336 -13.30 -11.75 6.02
N ASP A 337 -13.11 -12.49 7.10
CA ASP A 337 -12.13 -13.56 7.26
C ASP A 337 -12.83 -14.80 7.83
N PRO A 338 -13.58 -15.57 7.00
CA PRO A 338 -14.42 -16.67 7.45
C PRO A 338 -13.69 -17.79 8.20
N GLN A 339 -12.39 -17.90 8.01
CA GLN A 339 -11.58 -18.90 8.70
C GLN A 339 -10.65 -18.30 9.78
N GLY A 340 -10.62 -16.98 9.95
CA GLY A 340 -9.82 -16.28 10.96
C GLY A 340 -8.32 -16.42 10.77
N VAL A 341 -7.85 -16.62 9.54
CA VAL A 341 -6.42 -16.82 9.26
C VAL A 341 -5.68 -15.48 9.14
N ARG A 342 -6.35 -14.43 8.67
CA ARG A 342 -5.78 -13.08 8.53
C ARG A 342 -5.87 -12.29 9.84
N SER A 343 -6.84 -12.59 10.67
CA SER A 343 -7.06 -12.02 12.01
C SER A 343 -6.48 -12.88 13.14
N SER A 344 -5.60 -13.83 12.83
CA SER A 344 -5.07 -14.84 13.75
C SER A 344 -4.23 -14.28 14.91
N GLU A 345 -3.74 -13.07 14.78
CA GLU A 345 -3.00 -12.39 15.87
C GLU A 345 -3.89 -12.10 17.08
N THR A 346 -5.21 -11.96 16.88
CA THR A 346 -6.15 -11.65 17.95
C THR A 346 -7.23 -12.71 18.14
N VAL A 347 -7.58 -13.44 17.09
CA VAL A 347 -8.62 -14.48 17.11
C VAL A 347 -8.02 -15.78 16.59
N ALA A 348 -8.14 -16.86 17.36
CA ALA A 348 -7.59 -18.15 16.95
C ALA A 348 -8.14 -18.58 15.57
N PRO A 349 -7.29 -19.13 14.68
CA PRO A 349 -7.72 -19.66 13.38
C PRO A 349 -8.86 -20.68 13.51
N GLY A 350 -9.67 -20.79 12.46
CA GLY A 350 -10.83 -21.67 12.44
C GLY A 350 -12.14 -20.98 12.82
N HIS A 351 -12.11 -19.71 13.12
CA HIS A 351 -13.27 -18.93 13.52
C HIS A 351 -13.54 -17.79 12.53
N ASN A 352 -14.82 -17.58 12.20
CA ASN A 352 -15.23 -16.45 11.35
C ASN A 352 -15.01 -15.11 12.07
N VAL A 353 -14.32 -14.18 11.39
CA VAL A 353 -14.14 -12.79 11.82
C VAL A 353 -14.62 -11.86 10.72
N ASP A 354 -15.66 -11.09 11.03
CA ASP A 354 -16.11 -10.00 10.17
C ASP A 354 -15.86 -8.68 10.89
N LEU A 355 -15.22 -7.75 10.20
CA LEU A 355 -14.82 -6.44 10.71
C LEU A 355 -15.54 -5.34 9.94
N VAL A 356 -16.04 -4.35 10.65
CA VAL A 356 -16.59 -3.12 10.09
C VAL A 356 -15.84 -1.94 10.70
N SER A 357 -15.54 -0.92 9.91
CA SER A 357 -14.95 0.31 10.42
C SER A 357 -15.56 1.55 9.77
N LEU A 358 -15.69 2.60 10.57
CA LEU A 358 -16.02 3.95 10.11
C LEU A 358 -14.93 4.91 10.60
N THR A 359 -14.31 5.63 9.66
CA THR A 359 -13.22 6.57 9.94
C THR A 359 -13.58 7.96 9.40
N ALA A 360 -13.42 8.99 10.24
CA ALA A 360 -13.58 10.38 9.87
C ALA A 360 -12.28 11.14 10.16
N THR A 361 -11.72 11.78 9.13
CA THR A 361 -10.46 12.53 9.23
C THR A 361 -10.66 13.97 8.80
N VAL A 362 -10.10 14.89 9.59
CA VAL A 362 -9.92 16.29 9.21
C VAL A 362 -8.43 16.51 8.96
N GLU A 363 -8.10 16.93 7.75
CA GLU A 363 -6.73 17.27 7.34
C GLU A 363 -6.61 18.80 7.17
N TYR A 364 -5.56 19.37 7.73
CA TYR A 364 -5.25 20.78 7.59
C TYR A 364 -3.78 21.01 7.21
N LYS A 365 -3.56 21.68 6.08
CA LYS A 365 -2.23 22.12 5.62
C LYS A 365 -1.83 23.38 6.41
N ILE A 366 -0.98 23.19 7.43
CA ILE A 366 -0.59 24.23 8.39
C ILE A 366 0.39 25.22 7.73
N TRP A 367 1.36 24.66 7.03
CA TRP A 367 2.41 25.42 6.35
C TRP A 367 2.98 24.58 5.20
N ARG A 368 3.91 25.12 4.41
CA ARG A 368 4.56 24.39 3.31
C ARG A 368 5.08 23.04 3.79
N GLY A 369 4.55 21.95 3.24
CA GLY A 369 4.93 20.60 3.60
C GLY A 369 4.45 20.10 4.99
N LEU A 370 3.98 20.97 5.89
CA LEU A 370 3.47 20.59 7.21
C LEU A 370 1.96 20.40 7.19
N VAL A 371 1.53 19.19 7.51
CA VAL A 371 0.12 18.78 7.53
C VAL A 371 -0.23 18.19 8.88
N GLY A 372 -1.34 18.65 9.45
CA GLY A 372 -1.96 18.07 10.65
C GLY A 372 -3.19 17.28 10.27
N ARG A 373 -3.39 16.12 10.90
CA ARG A 373 -4.60 15.30 10.81
C ARG A 373 -5.18 15.06 12.18
N LEU A 374 -6.50 15.16 12.27
CA LEU A 374 -7.28 14.69 13.42
C LEU A 374 -8.25 13.64 12.89
N GLU A 375 -8.21 12.45 13.46
CA GLU A 375 -8.97 11.30 12.98
C GLU A 375 -9.73 10.64 14.14
N TYR A 376 -11.01 10.34 13.92
CA TYR A 376 -11.79 9.45 14.75
C TYR A 376 -12.03 8.17 13.97
N ARG A 377 -11.86 7.01 14.62
CA ARG A 377 -12.14 5.71 14.04
C ARG A 377 -12.90 4.83 15.04
N HIS A 378 -13.98 4.25 14.55
CA HIS A 378 -14.77 3.20 15.20
C HIS A 378 -14.55 1.89 14.46
N ASP A 379 -14.19 0.83 15.18
CA ASP A 379 -14.07 -0.52 14.67
C ASP A 379 -15.03 -1.43 15.43
N GLU A 380 -15.70 -2.34 14.71
CA GLU A 380 -16.60 -3.36 15.28
C GLU A 380 -16.35 -4.72 14.62
N ALA A 381 -16.52 -5.80 15.39
CA ALA A 381 -16.38 -7.17 14.92
C ALA A 381 -17.57 -8.02 15.36
N ASN A 382 -17.89 -9.07 14.59
CA ASN A 382 -18.92 -10.05 14.92
C ASN A 382 -18.57 -10.91 16.15
N ARG A 383 -17.36 -10.79 16.69
CA ARG A 383 -16.86 -11.47 17.88
C ARG A 383 -15.88 -10.58 18.66
N LYS A 384 -15.47 -11.02 19.84
CA LYS A 384 -14.40 -10.34 20.57
C LYS A 384 -13.11 -10.44 19.79
N ALA A 385 -12.66 -9.33 19.22
CA ALA A 385 -11.47 -9.22 18.41
C ALA A 385 -10.54 -8.09 18.88
N PHE A 386 -10.99 -7.26 19.84
CA PHE A 386 -10.25 -6.11 20.33
C PHE A 386 -9.86 -6.31 21.79
N SER A 387 -8.59 -6.05 22.12
CA SER A 387 -8.07 -6.11 23.48
C SER A 387 -8.05 -4.70 24.07
N LEU A 388 -8.84 -4.46 25.10
CA LEU A 388 -8.93 -3.15 25.77
C LEU A 388 -8.11 -3.08 27.07
N GLN A 389 -7.44 -4.16 27.45
CA GLN A 389 -6.67 -4.25 28.70
C GLN A 389 -5.33 -4.93 28.42
N ASN A 390 -4.24 -4.23 28.76
CA ASN A 390 -2.88 -4.76 28.89
C ASN A 390 -2.51 -5.83 27.86
N HIS A 391 -1.91 -5.51 26.74
CA HIS A 391 -1.18 -6.45 25.83
C HIS A 391 -1.64 -7.93 25.93
N GLY A 392 -2.91 -8.15 26.29
CA GLY A 392 -3.41 -9.48 26.53
C GLY A 392 -3.72 -10.16 25.20
N LEU A 393 -3.14 -11.32 24.98
CA LEU A 393 -3.40 -12.24 23.88
C LEU A 393 -4.89 -12.67 23.77
N THR A 394 -5.75 -12.21 24.70
CA THR A 394 -7.17 -12.58 24.73
C THR A 394 -8.03 -11.35 24.44
N PRO A 395 -8.71 -11.29 23.28
CA PRO A 395 -9.64 -10.22 22.97
C PRO A 395 -10.77 -10.14 23.99
N THR A 396 -11.08 -8.93 24.46
CA THR A 396 -12.11 -8.68 25.49
C THR A 396 -13.32 -7.93 24.97
N SER A 397 -13.22 -7.25 23.83
CA SER A 397 -14.27 -6.39 23.28
C SER A 397 -14.65 -6.73 21.84
N TYR A 398 -15.88 -6.45 21.48
CA TYR A 398 -16.41 -6.49 20.11
C TYR A 398 -16.11 -5.22 19.32
N ALA A 399 -15.76 -4.13 19.98
CA ALA A 399 -15.53 -2.85 19.34
C ALA A 399 -14.47 -2.03 20.05
N GLN A 400 -13.87 -1.08 19.33
CA GLN A 400 -12.98 -0.06 19.86
C GLN A 400 -13.25 1.30 19.20
N ASP A 401 -12.88 2.37 19.90
CA ASP A 401 -12.95 3.75 19.42
C ASP A 401 -11.62 4.45 19.65
N THR A 402 -11.08 5.11 18.64
CA THR A 402 -9.82 5.84 18.77
C THR A 402 -9.93 7.26 18.25
N ILE A 403 -9.19 8.17 18.88
CA ILE A 403 -8.89 9.50 18.35
C ILE A 403 -7.39 9.56 18.10
N THR A 404 -7.02 9.98 16.90
CA THR A 404 -5.61 10.12 16.49
C THR A 404 -5.34 11.57 16.09
N GLY A 405 -4.32 12.17 16.70
CA GLY A 405 -3.69 13.39 16.22
C GLY A 405 -2.38 13.03 15.51
N ALA A 406 -2.21 13.43 14.25
CA ALA A 406 -0.99 13.16 13.49
C ALA A 406 -0.42 14.44 12.87
N LEU A 407 0.90 14.49 12.76
CA LEU A 407 1.66 15.52 12.07
C LEU A 407 2.61 14.86 11.08
N SER A 408 2.57 15.31 9.83
CA SER A 408 3.54 14.94 8.81
C SER A 408 4.20 16.19 8.24
N TYR A 409 5.50 16.12 7.98
CA TYR A 409 6.25 17.17 7.32
C TYR A 409 7.03 16.61 6.15
N SER A 410 6.72 17.08 4.94
CA SER A 410 7.45 16.77 3.72
C SER A 410 8.47 17.86 3.43
N PHE A 411 9.73 17.46 3.28
CA PHE A 411 10.86 18.40 3.11
C PHE A 411 10.98 18.88 1.67
N PHE A 412 10.58 18.05 0.71
CA PHE A 412 10.73 18.31 -0.73
C PHE A 412 9.45 18.01 -1.47
#